data_e8794cedcc532a625747b3cdd6b94231
#
_entry.id   e8794cedcc532a625747b3cdd6b94231
#
_cell.length_a   1.000
_cell.length_b   1.000
_cell.length_c   1.000
_cell.angle_alpha   90.00
_cell.angle_beta   90.00
_cell.angle_gamma   90.00
#
_symmetry.space_group_name_H-M   'P 1'
#
loop_
_entity.id
_entity.type
_entity.pdbx_description
1 polymer ?
#
loop_
_entity_poly.entity_id
_entity_poly.type
_entity_poly.pdbx_seq_one_letter_code
_entity_poly.pdbx_strand_id
1 'polypeptide(L)'
;MSIPYRWIIVAAGALMTCVALGAMFSLAIFQEPIAIETGWSHAGIASAMTLNFIVMGIGGFLWGTASDRFGPRIVVLIGAGGLGLALVLASRAESLLQFQLTYGILVGLAASTFFAPMIATTTGWFEQNRSLAVSLVSAGMGVAPMTISPFARWLISAYDWRTAMLLIGVTAWVLLIPAALLVRRPPAEAGAAAALISNGEQPKLSQVFRSPQFIVLGLTFAACCAAHSGPIFHMVSYATICGIAPMAAVSIYSVEGLAGLGGRLLYGGLADRIGVKPVLVAGLLVQAIALATYLFVSRLGEFYVMAIIFGSAYGGIMPLYAVLAREYFGPRIIGTVFGAATMLSSLGMAFGPLIGGWIFDTFHNYSWLFIGSALVGLGAAAIALAFPPLSRAKTTEPALSASA
;
A
#
# COMPACT_ATOMS: atom_id res chain seq x y z
N MET A 1 -12.92 -28.60 -15.95
CA MET A 1 -12.16 -27.49 -16.59
C MET A 1 -10.90 -27.27 -15.77
N SER A 2 -9.70 -27.52 -16.34
CA SER A 2 -8.42 -27.23 -15.65
C SER A 2 -8.21 -25.73 -15.62
N ILE A 3 -8.04 -25.18 -14.43
CA ILE A 3 -7.73 -23.74 -14.25
C ILE A 3 -6.38 -23.46 -14.93
N PRO A 4 -6.30 -22.52 -15.91
CA PRO A 4 -5.02 -22.18 -16.52
C PRO A 4 -4.00 -21.73 -15.47
N TYR A 5 -2.76 -22.20 -15.56
CA TYR A 5 -1.73 -21.98 -14.52
C TYR A 5 -1.50 -20.51 -14.18
N ARG A 6 -1.68 -19.60 -15.15
CA ARG A 6 -1.61 -18.15 -14.95
C ARG A 6 -2.53 -17.63 -13.84
N TRP A 7 -3.71 -18.24 -13.64
CA TRP A 7 -4.62 -17.85 -12.57
C TRP A 7 -4.18 -18.38 -11.20
N ILE A 8 -3.42 -19.49 -11.16
CA ILE A 8 -2.77 -19.98 -9.94
C ILE A 8 -1.72 -18.96 -9.48
N ILE A 9 -0.96 -18.37 -10.41
CA ILE A 9 0.00 -17.29 -10.10
C ILE A 9 -0.71 -16.07 -9.50
N VAL A 10 -1.86 -15.67 -10.06
CA VAL A 10 -2.67 -14.56 -9.54
C VAL A 10 -3.17 -14.86 -8.12
N ALA A 11 -3.74 -16.04 -7.90
CA ALA A 11 -4.23 -16.46 -6.59
C ALA A 11 -3.11 -16.52 -5.54
N ALA A 12 -1.97 -17.12 -5.90
CA ALA A 12 -0.79 -17.15 -5.04
C ALA A 12 -0.28 -15.73 -4.72
N GLY A 13 -0.21 -14.85 -5.73
CA GLY A 13 0.19 -13.45 -5.55
C GLY A 13 -0.77 -12.68 -4.65
N ALA A 14 -2.07 -12.82 -4.83
CA ALA A 14 -3.08 -12.18 -3.99
C ALA A 14 -3.00 -12.67 -2.54
N LEU A 15 -2.86 -13.99 -2.33
CA LEU A 15 -2.67 -14.58 -1.00
C LEU A 15 -1.40 -14.05 -0.34
N MET A 16 -0.27 -14.06 -1.05
CA MET A 16 1.01 -13.60 -0.51
C MET A 16 0.95 -12.11 -0.15
N THR A 17 0.38 -11.28 -1.01
CA THR A 17 0.20 -9.85 -0.73
C THR A 17 -0.72 -9.62 0.47
N CYS A 18 -1.82 -10.38 0.58
CA CYS A 18 -2.75 -10.31 1.71
C CYS A 18 -2.06 -10.66 3.03
N VAL A 19 -1.39 -11.81 3.09
CA VAL A 19 -0.77 -12.28 4.34
C VAL A 19 0.41 -11.39 4.74
N ALA A 20 1.27 -11.03 3.81
CA ALA A 20 2.49 -10.26 4.11
C ALA A 20 2.15 -8.83 4.55
N LEU A 21 1.32 -8.11 3.79
CA LEU A 21 0.91 -6.76 4.16
C LEU A 21 -0.05 -6.77 5.35
N GLY A 22 -0.90 -7.80 5.47
CA GLY A 22 -1.74 -7.98 6.64
C GLY A 22 -0.94 -8.17 7.92
N ALA A 23 0.10 -8.99 7.89
CA ALA A 23 1.02 -9.16 9.02
C ALA A 23 1.74 -7.85 9.35
N MET A 24 2.19 -7.09 8.34
CA MET A 24 2.83 -5.80 8.55
C MET A 24 1.87 -4.75 9.12
N PHE A 25 0.67 -4.62 8.58
CA PHE A 25 -0.32 -3.63 9.05
C PHE A 25 -0.99 -4.03 10.37
N SER A 26 -0.90 -5.30 10.80
CA SER A 26 -1.44 -5.74 12.09
C SER A 26 -0.78 -5.05 13.29
N LEU A 27 0.39 -4.40 13.14
CA LEU A 27 1.02 -3.62 14.20
C LEU A 27 0.06 -2.58 14.82
N ALA A 28 -0.84 -2.01 14.02
CA ALA A 28 -1.89 -1.11 14.50
C ALA A 28 -2.78 -1.75 15.59
N ILE A 29 -2.98 -3.07 15.53
CA ILE A 29 -3.78 -3.84 16.49
C ILE A 29 -2.95 -4.23 17.71
N PHE A 30 -1.64 -4.42 17.53
CA PHE A 30 -0.69 -4.79 18.57
C PHE A 30 -0.22 -3.60 19.42
N GLN A 31 -0.34 -2.36 18.90
CA GLN A 31 0.24 -1.17 19.53
C GLN A 31 -0.17 -1.00 20.99
N GLU A 32 -1.46 -1.03 21.28
CA GLU A 32 -1.99 -0.85 22.63
C GLU A 32 -1.63 -2.00 23.59
N PRO A 33 -1.84 -3.29 23.22
CA PRO A 33 -1.42 -4.41 24.03
C PRO A 33 0.08 -4.40 24.36
N ILE A 34 0.94 -4.04 23.40
CA ILE A 34 2.38 -3.95 23.64
C ILE A 34 2.69 -2.81 24.62
N ALA A 35 2.10 -1.61 24.41
CA ALA A 35 2.33 -0.46 25.28
C ALA A 35 1.93 -0.74 26.72
N ILE A 36 0.79 -1.38 26.94
CA ILE A 36 0.29 -1.74 28.28
C ILE A 36 1.23 -2.72 28.99
N GLU A 37 1.70 -3.77 28.30
CA GLU A 37 2.52 -4.82 28.93
C GLU A 37 3.97 -4.37 29.14
N THR A 38 4.55 -3.67 28.15
CA THR A 38 5.99 -3.36 28.18
C THR A 38 6.32 -1.99 28.74
N GLY A 39 5.34 -1.08 28.79
CA GLY A 39 5.55 0.33 29.11
C GLY A 39 6.29 1.13 28.02
N TRP A 40 6.46 0.57 26.84
CA TRP A 40 7.07 1.30 25.71
C TRP A 40 6.14 2.40 25.20
N SER A 41 6.72 3.54 24.79
CA SER A 41 5.95 4.66 24.26
C SER A 41 5.25 4.30 22.92
N HIS A 42 4.11 4.90 22.66
CA HIS A 42 3.38 4.72 21.41
C HIS A 42 4.22 5.15 20.20
N ALA A 43 4.99 6.25 20.33
CA ALA A 43 5.94 6.68 19.29
C ALA A 43 7.02 5.62 19.05
N GLY A 44 7.54 5.02 20.13
CA GLY A 44 8.55 3.97 20.03
C GLY A 44 8.04 2.73 19.28
N ILE A 45 6.84 2.26 19.58
CA ILE A 45 6.22 1.12 18.90
C ILE A 45 5.89 1.50 17.44
N ALA A 46 5.30 2.68 17.23
CA ALA A 46 4.92 3.16 15.90
C ALA A 46 6.13 3.40 14.98
N SER A 47 7.32 3.69 15.54
CA SER A 47 8.56 3.82 14.75
C SER A 47 8.95 2.53 14.03
N ALA A 48 8.53 1.36 14.52
CA ALA A 48 8.70 0.11 13.79
C ALA A 48 7.93 0.11 12.47
N MET A 49 6.72 0.72 12.41
CA MET A 49 5.99 0.89 11.15
C MET A 49 6.69 1.90 10.22
N THR A 50 7.28 2.97 10.76
CA THR A 50 8.12 3.91 10.02
C THR A 50 9.28 3.20 9.33
N LEU A 51 10.00 2.37 10.09
CA LEU A 51 11.09 1.55 9.55
C LEU A 51 10.60 0.58 8.49
N ASN A 52 9.45 -0.06 8.70
CA ASN A 52 8.82 -0.93 7.70
C ASN A 52 8.63 -0.21 6.36
N PHE A 53 8.04 0.98 6.34
CA PHE A 53 7.81 1.72 5.09
C PHE A 53 9.09 2.16 4.41
N ILE A 54 10.10 2.62 5.17
CA ILE A 54 11.40 3.01 4.62
C ILE A 54 12.07 1.79 3.98
N VAL A 55 12.15 0.68 4.73
CA VAL A 55 12.79 -0.55 4.27
C VAL A 55 12.02 -1.19 3.12
N MET A 56 10.68 -1.13 3.14
CA MET A 56 9.84 -1.62 2.05
C MET A 56 10.07 -0.83 0.75
N GLY A 57 10.24 0.49 0.84
CA GLY A 57 10.56 1.32 -0.33
C GLY A 57 11.90 0.94 -0.97
N ILE A 58 12.94 0.77 -0.16
CA ILE A 58 14.28 0.34 -0.61
C ILE A 58 14.26 -1.12 -1.06
N GLY A 59 13.64 -1.99 -0.25
CA GLY A 59 13.55 -3.43 -0.49
C GLY A 59 12.80 -3.77 -1.77
N GLY A 60 11.76 -3.02 -2.11
CA GLY A 60 11.01 -3.21 -3.35
C GLY A 60 11.90 -3.10 -4.60
N PHE A 61 12.83 -2.15 -4.62
CA PHE A 61 13.81 -2.00 -5.69
C PHE A 61 14.84 -3.17 -5.69
N LEU A 62 15.41 -3.48 -4.53
CA LEU A 62 16.40 -4.55 -4.41
C LEU A 62 15.83 -5.93 -4.79
N TRP A 63 14.64 -6.26 -4.28
CA TRP A 63 13.99 -7.53 -4.56
C TRP A 63 13.43 -7.62 -5.98
N GLY A 64 13.03 -6.49 -6.57
CA GLY A 64 12.68 -6.41 -7.99
C GLY A 64 13.86 -6.83 -8.85
N THR A 65 15.03 -6.22 -8.64
CA THR A 65 16.28 -6.56 -9.35
C THR A 65 16.72 -8.00 -9.09
N ALA A 66 16.60 -8.46 -7.85
CA ALA A 66 16.91 -9.86 -7.50
C ALA A 66 15.95 -10.85 -8.18
N SER A 67 14.67 -10.49 -8.30
CA SER A 67 13.68 -11.31 -9.01
C SER A 67 13.99 -11.47 -10.48
N ASP A 68 14.46 -10.41 -11.15
CA ASP A 68 14.88 -10.49 -12.55
C ASP A 68 16.08 -11.42 -12.74
N ARG A 69 17.04 -11.38 -11.81
CA ARG A 69 18.28 -12.18 -11.88
C ARG A 69 18.08 -13.63 -11.44
N PHE A 70 17.52 -13.87 -10.27
CA PHE A 70 17.41 -15.19 -9.63
C PHE A 70 16.06 -15.86 -9.87
N GLY A 71 15.04 -15.08 -10.30
CA GLY A 71 13.67 -15.51 -10.53
C GLY A 71 12.75 -15.24 -9.35
N PRO A 72 11.45 -15.04 -9.63
CA PRO A 72 10.48 -14.63 -8.62
C PRO A 72 10.28 -15.66 -7.50
N ARG A 73 10.33 -16.96 -7.83
CA ARG A 73 10.14 -18.03 -6.86
C ARG A 73 11.13 -17.99 -5.70
N ILE A 74 12.43 -17.78 -6.00
CA ILE A 74 13.47 -17.72 -4.98
C ILE A 74 13.27 -16.52 -4.08
N VAL A 75 12.96 -15.37 -4.67
CA VAL A 75 12.73 -14.11 -3.93
C VAL A 75 11.55 -14.25 -2.97
N VAL A 76 10.38 -14.75 -3.45
CA VAL A 76 9.22 -14.90 -2.57
C VAL A 76 9.39 -16.01 -1.53
N LEU A 77 10.21 -17.06 -1.80
CA LEU A 77 10.55 -18.07 -0.79
C LEU A 77 11.42 -17.49 0.32
N ILE A 78 12.42 -16.68 -0.02
CA ILE A 78 13.23 -15.95 0.96
C ILE A 78 12.34 -15.04 1.80
N GLY A 79 11.42 -14.31 1.16
CA GLY A 79 10.45 -13.48 1.85
C GLY A 79 9.51 -14.26 2.77
N ALA A 80 9.00 -15.41 2.32
CA ALA A 80 8.12 -16.27 3.12
C ALA A 80 8.81 -16.78 4.38
N GLY A 81 10.03 -17.31 4.23
CA GLY A 81 10.86 -17.75 5.35
C GLY A 81 11.20 -16.60 6.28
N GLY A 82 11.61 -15.46 5.70
CA GLY A 82 12.02 -14.25 6.42
C GLY A 82 10.88 -13.60 7.19
N LEU A 83 9.66 -13.51 6.62
CA LEU A 83 8.53 -12.89 7.28
C LEU A 83 8.10 -13.64 8.54
N GLY A 84 7.94 -14.96 8.44
CA GLY A 84 7.59 -15.77 9.61
C GLY A 84 8.69 -15.71 10.67
N LEU A 85 9.97 -15.80 10.27
CA LEU A 85 11.09 -15.67 11.19
C LEU A 85 11.11 -14.30 11.88
N ALA A 86 10.90 -13.22 11.14
CA ALA A 86 10.88 -11.86 11.68
C ALA A 86 9.78 -11.68 12.74
N LEU A 87 8.57 -12.22 12.50
CA LEU A 87 7.46 -12.18 13.45
C LEU A 87 7.75 -13.05 14.70
N VAL A 88 8.33 -14.22 14.52
CA VAL A 88 8.77 -15.08 15.64
C VAL A 88 9.83 -14.38 16.49
N LEU A 89 10.80 -13.71 15.87
CA LEU A 89 11.80 -12.92 16.60
C LEU A 89 11.18 -11.69 17.28
N ALA A 90 10.26 -11.01 16.62
CA ALA A 90 9.56 -9.86 17.20
C ALA A 90 8.71 -10.25 18.42
N SER A 91 8.10 -11.46 18.40
CA SER A 91 7.36 -11.99 19.55
C SER A 91 8.24 -12.24 20.80
N ARG A 92 9.55 -12.36 20.59
CA ARG A 92 10.55 -12.60 21.65
C ARG A 92 11.31 -11.34 22.06
N ALA A 93 10.96 -10.19 21.49
CA ALA A 93 11.66 -8.94 21.80
C ALA A 93 11.50 -8.54 23.26
N GLU A 94 12.63 -8.30 23.94
CA GLU A 94 12.70 -7.87 25.34
C GLU A 94 12.97 -6.36 25.45
N SER A 95 13.40 -5.72 24.37
CA SER A 95 13.62 -4.29 24.29
C SER A 95 12.99 -3.66 23.06
N LEU A 96 12.67 -2.37 23.17
CA LEU A 96 12.11 -1.60 22.05
C LEU A 96 13.01 -1.67 20.82
N LEU A 97 14.34 -1.58 21.00
CA LEU A 97 15.29 -1.66 19.90
C LEU A 97 15.23 -3.02 19.19
N GLN A 98 15.17 -4.13 19.95
CA GLN A 98 15.00 -5.47 19.35
C GLN A 98 13.70 -5.56 18.58
N PHE A 99 12.60 -4.99 19.10
CA PHE A 99 11.33 -4.95 18.41
C PHE A 99 11.40 -4.12 17.11
N GLN A 100 12.02 -2.95 17.15
CA GLN A 100 12.23 -2.10 15.97
C GLN A 100 13.08 -2.79 14.89
N LEU A 101 14.13 -3.50 15.28
CA LEU A 101 14.98 -4.25 14.34
C LEU A 101 14.23 -5.45 13.76
N THR A 102 13.56 -6.24 14.58
CA THR A 102 12.89 -7.47 14.14
C THR A 102 11.59 -7.18 13.40
N TYR A 103 10.71 -6.36 13.99
CA TYR A 103 9.46 -6.00 13.33
C TYR A 103 9.66 -4.88 12.30
N GLY A 104 10.38 -3.82 12.62
CA GLY A 104 10.54 -2.68 11.73
C GLY A 104 11.38 -3.01 10.49
N ILE A 105 12.56 -3.58 10.66
CA ILE A 105 13.48 -3.84 9.53
C ILE A 105 13.20 -5.19 8.88
N LEU A 106 13.21 -6.29 9.65
CA LEU A 106 13.12 -7.62 9.05
C LEU A 106 11.73 -7.89 8.45
N VAL A 107 10.62 -7.50 9.11
CA VAL A 107 9.28 -7.65 8.53
C VAL A 107 9.14 -6.78 7.28
N GLY A 108 9.60 -5.52 7.29
CA GLY A 108 9.55 -4.64 6.14
C GLY A 108 10.34 -5.17 4.94
N LEU A 109 11.55 -5.68 5.20
CA LEU A 109 12.40 -6.29 4.17
C LEU A 109 11.77 -7.56 3.59
N ALA A 110 11.19 -8.40 4.44
CA ALA A 110 10.52 -9.62 3.99
C ALA A 110 9.21 -9.31 3.24
N ALA A 111 8.38 -8.40 3.75
CA ALA A 111 7.13 -8.02 3.10
C ALA A 111 7.33 -7.41 1.71
N SER A 112 8.43 -6.68 1.50
CA SER A 112 8.74 -6.06 0.20
C SER A 112 9.03 -7.08 -0.92
N THR A 113 9.28 -8.36 -0.60
CA THR A 113 9.49 -9.42 -1.60
C THR A 113 8.20 -9.80 -2.34
N PHE A 114 7.02 -9.50 -1.79
CA PHE A 114 5.77 -10.05 -2.31
C PHE A 114 5.06 -9.11 -3.27
N PHE A 115 5.09 -7.80 -3.04
CA PHE A 115 4.29 -6.88 -3.85
C PHE A 115 4.88 -6.65 -5.24
N ALA A 116 6.04 -5.99 -5.33
CA ALA A 116 6.63 -5.64 -6.63
C ALA A 116 7.02 -6.87 -7.48
N PRO A 117 7.70 -7.91 -6.95
CA PRO A 117 8.03 -9.10 -7.73
C PRO A 117 6.79 -9.87 -8.23
N MET A 118 5.70 -9.94 -7.43
CA MET A 118 4.49 -10.64 -7.87
C MET A 118 3.71 -9.85 -8.91
N ILE A 119 3.65 -8.52 -8.82
CA ILE A 119 3.09 -7.67 -9.87
C ILE A 119 3.85 -7.87 -11.19
N ALA A 120 5.18 -7.81 -11.15
CA ALA A 120 6.03 -8.02 -12.33
C ALA A 120 5.84 -9.42 -12.93
N THR A 121 5.86 -10.45 -12.09
CA THR A 121 5.63 -11.84 -12.53
C THR A 121 4.26 -12.00 -13.17
N THR A 122 3.20 -11.48 -12.53
CA THR A 122 1.84 -11.58 -13.04
C THR A 122 1.69 -10.89 -14.40
N THR A 123 2.28 -9.70 -14.57
CA THR A 123 2.25 -9.00 -15.86
C THR A 123 2.89 -9.79 -17.00
N GLY A 124 3.91 -10.60 -16.70
CA GLY A 124 4.58 -11.45 -17.68
C GLY A 124 3.78 -12.70 -18.09
N TRP A 125 2.82 -13.16 -17.27
CA TRP A 125 1.97 -14.31 -17.56
C TRP A 125 0.73 -13.97 -18.40
N PHE A 126 0.38 -12.68 -18.55
CA PHE A 126 -0.83 -12.24 -19.22
C PHE A 126 -0.53 -11.30 -20.38
N GLU A 127 -0.98 -11.66 -21.58
CA GLU A 127 -1.02 -10.79 -22.74
C GLU A 127 -2.34 -9.99 -22.78
N GLN A 128 -3.45 -10.68 -22.52
CA GLN A 128 -4.78 -10.10 -22.40
C GLN A 128 -5.21 -10.10 -20.92
N ASN A 129 -6.07 -9.16 -20.53
CA ASN A 129 -6.56 -8.99 -19.15
C ASN A 129 -5.46 -8.76 -18.10
N ARG A 130 -4.30 -8.19 -18.52
CA ARG A 130 -3.16 -7.90 -17.66
C ARG A 130 -3.55 -6.99 -16.49
N SER A 131 -4.33 -5.95 -16.77
CA SER A 131 -4.80 -5.01 -15.73
C SER A 131 -5.66 -5.70 -14.68
N LEU A 132 -6.56 -6.61 -15.09
CA LEU A 132 -7.38 -7.40 -14.17
C LEU A 132 -6.52 -8.30 -13.29
N ALA A 133 -5.55 -9.00 -13.87
CA ALA A 133 -4.67 -9.89 -13.13
C ALA A 133 -3.85 -9.14 -12.07
N VAL A 134 -3.27 -7.98 -12.43
CA VAL A 134 -2.54 -7.10 -11.51
C VAL A 134 -3.46 -6.55 -10.41
N SER A 135 -4.69 -6.14 -10.78
CA SER A 135 -5.67 -5.66 -9.81
C SER A 135 -6.06 -6.73 -8.79
N LEU A 136 -6.20 -7.99 -9.21
CA LEU A 136 -6.50 -9.09 -8.31
C LEU A 136 -5.35 -9.39 -7.33
N VAL A 137 -4.09 -9.34 -7.79
CA VAL A 137 -2.93 -9.45 -6.88
C VAL A 137 -2.90 -8.29 -5.88
N SER A 138 -3.15 -7.06 -6.37
CA SER A 138 -3.18 -5.86 -5.53
C SER A 138 -4.39 -5.83 -4.57
N ALA A 139 -5.49 -6.50 -4.91
CA ALA A 139 -6.67 -6.61 -4.05
C ALA A 139 -6.36 -7.33 -2.72
N GLY A 140 -5.34 -8.21 -2.70
CA GLY A 140 -4.85 -8.83 -1.46
C GLY A 140 -4.54 -7.80 -0.37
N MET A 141 -3.95 -6.66 -0.73
CA MET A 141 -3.70 -5.56 0.22
C MET A 141 -5.00 -5.01 0.85
N GLY A 142 -6.06 -4.86 0.06
CA GLY A 142 -7.36 -4.38 0.56
C GLY A 142 -8.11 -5.42 1.40
N VAL A 143 -7.86 -6.72 1.17
CA VAL A 143 -8.46 -7.83 1.94
C VAL A 143 -7.74 -8.04 3.27
N ALA A 144 -6.47 -7.65 3.38
CA ALA A 144 -5.64 -7.85 4.56
C ALA A 144 -6.27 -7.30 5.87
N PRO A 145 -6.79 -6.05 5.92
CA PRO A 145 -7.47 -5.52 7.11
C PRO A 145 -8.74 -6.29 7.51
N MET A 146 -9.40 -6.94 6.54
CA MET A 146 -10.63 -7.72 6.79
C MET A 146 -10.36 -9.12 7.31
N THR A 147 -9.16 -9.65 7.13
CA THR A 147 -8.80 -11.03 7.48
C THR A 147 -7.75 -11.09 8.59
N ILE A 148 -6.58 -10.54 8.34
CA ILE A 148 -5.46 -10.65 9.28
C ILE A 148 -5.69 -9.80 10.54
N SER A 149 -6.30 -8.61 10.43
CA SER A 149 -6.51 -7.75 11.60
C SER A 149 -7.51 -8.34 12.60
N PRO A 150 -8.72 -8.82 12.22
CA PRO A 150 -9.61 -9.52 13.13
C PRO A 150 -8.99 -10.81 13.70
N PHE A 151 -8.22 -11.55 12.89
CA PHE A 151 -7.51 -12.75 13.36
C PHE A 151 -6.46 -12.40 14.42
N ALA A 152 -5.65 -11.35 14.18
CA ALA A 152 -4.69 -10.85 15.16
C ALA A 152 -5.39 -10.44 16.47
N ARG A 153 -6.50 -9.68 16.37
CA ARG A 153 -7.25 -9.26 17.55
C ARG A 153 -7.84 -10.43 18.34
N TRP A 154 -8.38 -11.43 17.64
CA TRP A 154 -8.88 -12.66 18.26
C TRP A 154 -7.77 -13.39 19.00
N LEU A 155 -6.59 -13.57 18.39
CA LEU A 155 -5.43 -14.19 19.05
C LEU A 155 -4.99 -13.41 20.28
N ILE A 156 -4.91 -12.07 20.21
CA ILE A 156 -4.54 -11.23 21.37
C ILE A 156 -5.56 -11.39 22.51
N SER A 157 -6.86 -11.52 22.18
CA SER A 157 -7.89 -11.69 23.22
C SER A 157 -7.92 -13.09 23.83
N ALA A 158 -7.49 -14.11 23.10
CA ALA A 158 -7.45 -15.51 23.56
C ALA A 158 -6.16 -15.85 24.31
N TYR A 159 -5.07 -15.15 23.99
CA TYR A 159 -3.73 -15.38 24.56
C TYR A 159 -3.13 -14.04 25.01
N ASP A 160 -1.95 -13.73 24.54
CA ASP A 160 -1.22 -12.47 24.71
C ASP A 160 -0.66 -12.00 23.36
N TRP A 161 -0.11 -10.78 23.31
CA TRP A 161 0.41 -10.23 22.07
C TRP A 161 1.63 -10.99 21.52
N ARG A 162 2.48 -11.56 22.40
CA ARG A 162 3.67 -12.33 22.01
C ARG A 162 3.26 -13.63 21.34
N THR A 163 2.36 -14.38 21.97
CA THR A 163 1.79 -15.62 21.43
C THR A 163 1.00 -15.36 20.15
N ALA A 164 0.22 -14.30 20.10
CA ALA A 164 -0.50 -13.89 18.89
C ALA A 164 0.45 -13.60 17.71
N MET A 165 1.53 -12.85 17.96
CA MET A 165 2.52 -12.51 16.93
C MET A 165 3.29 -13.77 16.46
N LEU A 166 3.65 -14.67 17.36
CA LEU A 166 4.25 -15.96 17.03
C LEU A 166 3.32 -16.79 16.15
N LEU A 167 2.05 -16.90 16.51
CA LEU A 167 1.05 -17.68 15.74
C LEU A 167 0.81 -17.08 14.36
N ILE A 168 0.80 -15.76 14.23
CA ILE A 168 0.75 -15.09 12.91
C ILE A 168 2.00 -15.42 12.08
N GLY A 169 3.18 -15.45 12.70
CA GLY A 169 4.43 -15.85 12.05
C GLY A 169 4.39 -17.30 11.53
N VAL A 170 3.91 -18.23 12.34
CA VAL A 170 3.71 -19.64 11.94
C VAL A 170 2.66 -19.75 10.82
N THR A 171 1.54 -19.03 10.95
CA THR A 171 0.49 -18.98 9.91
C THR A 171 1.06 -18.45 8.59
N ALA A 172 1.92 -17.41 8.65
CA ALA A 172 2.61 -16.89 7.48
C ALA A 172 3.45 -17.98 6.81
N TRP A 173 4.23 -18.77 7.54
CA TRP A 173 4.98 -19.89 6.97
C TRP A 173 4.07 -20.93 6.31
N VAL A 174 3.00 -21.34 7.00
CA VAL A 174 2.05 -22.36 6.51
C VAL A 174 1.36 -21.92 5.21
N LEU A 175 1.07 -20.63 5.06
CA LEU A 175 0.37 -20.11 3.88
C LEU A 175 1.35 -19.67 2.78
N LEU A 176 2.42 -18.95 3.13
CA LEU A 176 3.29 -18.32 2.15
C LEU A 176 4.28 -19.28 1.51
N ILE A 177 4.83 -20.25 2.26
CA ILE A 177 5.80 -21.19 1.70
C ILE A 177 5.17 -22.07 0.60
N PRO A 178 4.00 -22.72 0.82
CA PRO A 178 3.34 -23.45 -0.26
C PRO A 178 2.93 -22.56 -1.44
N ALA A 179 2.41 -21.34 -1.17
CA ALA A 179 2.07 -20.40 -2.24
C ALA A 179 3.30 -19.99 -3.06
N ALA A 180 4.44 -19.72 -2.41
CA ALA A 180 5.70 -19.38 -3.07
C ALA A 180 6.24 -20.52 -3.93
N LEU A 181 6.03 -21.78 -3.54
CA LEU A 181 6.40 -22.96 -4.34
C LEU A 181 5.62 -23.05 -5.64
N LEU A 182 4.41 -22.48 -5.71
CA LEU A 182 3.60 -22.41 -6.93
C LEU A 182 4.06 -21.31 -7.89
N VAL A 183 4.89 -20.37 -7.45
CA VAL A 183 5.37 -19.29 -8.33
C VAL A 183 6.33 -19.82 -9.35
N ARG A 184 6.13 -19.45 -10.63
CA ARG A 184 6.99 -19.80 -11.76
C ARG A 184 7.32 -18.57 -12.58
N ARG A 185 8.46 -18.62 -13.28
CA ARG A 185 8.81 -17.59 -14.27
C ARG A 185 7.77 -17.58 -15.40
N PRO A 186 7.46 -16.40 -15.95
CA PRO A 186 6.65 -16.30 -17.16
C PRO A 186 7.30 -17.06 -18.32
N PRO A 187 6.54 -17.56 -19.30
CA PRO A 187 7.09 -18.16 -20.53
C PRO A 187 8.03 -17.18 -21.24
N ALA A 188 9.17 -17.68 -21.75
CA ALA A 188 10.23 -16.85 -22.32
C ALA A 188 9.80 -16.00 -23.54
N GLU A 189 8.73 -16.41 -24.25
CA GLU A 189 8.16 -15.68 -25.39
C GLU A 189 7.57 -14.31 -25.03
N ALA A 190 7.02 -14.17 -23.81
CA ALA A 190 6.50 -12.89 -23.31
C ALA A 190 7.61 -11.86 -23.02
N GLY A 191 8.83 -12.33 -22.70
CA GLY A 191 10.01 -11.47 -22.45
C GLY A 191 10.67 -10.94 -23.71
N ALA A 192 10.69 -11.75 -24.78
CA ALA A 192 11.29 -11.35 -26.05
C ALA A 192 10.52 -10.23 -26.76
N ALA A 193 9.18 -10.25 -26.71
CA ALA A 193 8.35 -9.18 -27.27
C ALA A 193 8.54 -7.83 -26.55
N ALA A 194 8.79 -7.85 -25.24
CA ALA A 194 9.09 -6.64 -24.47
C ALA A 194 10.49 -6.08 -24.79
N ALA A 195 11.47 -6.93 -25.09
CA ALA A 195 12.83 -6.53 -25.47
C ALA A 195 12.90 -5.90 -26.87
N LEU A 196 12.07 -6.34 -27.82
CA LEU A 196 12.01 -5.78 -29.18
C LEU A 196 11.40 -4.38 -29.26
N ILE A 197 10.66 -3.94 -28.25
CA ILE A 197 10.07 -2.59 -28.16
C ILE A 197 11.10 -1.56 -27.63
N SER A 198 12.30 -1.98 -27.20
CA SER A 198 13.25 -1.11 -26.49
C SER A 198 14.20 -0.28 -27.37
N ASN A 199 14.13 -0.37 -28.70
CA ASN A 199 15.09 0.25 -29.63
C ASN A 199 14.79 1.73 -30.02
N GLY A 200 14.03 2.49 -29.22
CA GLY A 200 13.90 3.93 -29.39
C GLY A 200 14.71 4.69 -28.34
N GLU A 201 15.24 5.88 -28.69
CA GLU A 201 15.93 6.76 -27.75
C GLU A 201 15.11 6.95 -26.46
N GLN A 202 15.63 6.44 -25.35
CA GLN A 202 14.99 6.63 -24.06
C GLN A 202 15.26 8.05 -23.56
N PRO A 203 14.24 8.79 -23.10
CA PRO A 203 14.48 10.08 -22.49
C PRO A 203 15.43 9.91 -21.30
N LYS A 204 16.42 10.79 -21.16
CA LYS A 204 17.37 10.76 -20.04
C LYS A 204 16.58 10.82 -18.73
N LEU A 205 16.67 9.79 -17.90
CA LEU A 205 15.93 9.69 -16.62
C LEU A 205 16.10 10.93 -15.74
N SER A 206 17.30 11.57 -15.79
CA SER A 206 17.55 12.81 -15.06
C SER A 206 16.66 13.98 -15.51
N GLN A 207 16.28 14.04 -16.79
CA GLN A 207 15.35 15.04 -17.30
C GLN A 207 13.91 14.73 -16.87
N VAL A 208 13.54 13.45 -16.88
CA VAL A 208 12.22 12.99 -16.42
C VAL A 208 12.02 13.35 -14.94
N PHE A 209 12.98 13.05 -14.09
CA PHE A 209 12.87 13.32 -12.64
C PHE A 209 12.92 14.82 -12.29
N ARG A 210 13.45 15.65 -13.14
CA ARG A 210 13.44 17.12 -13.00
C ARG A 210 12.22 17.78 -13.66
N SER A 211 11.37 17.01 -14.36
CA SER A 211 10.21 17.56 -15.02
C SER A 211 9.15 18.01 -14.01
N PRO A 212 8.42 19.11 -14.28
CA PRO A 212 7.34 19.57 -13.42
C PRO A 212 6.26 18.48 -13.20
N GLN A 213 6.00 17.65 -14.20
CA GLN A 213 5.06 16.55 -14.16
C GLN A 213 5.44 15.52 -13.10
N PHE A 214 6.72 15.12 -13.06
CA PHE A 214 7.22 14.16 -12.07
C PHE A 214 7.25 14.75 -10.67
N ILE A 215 7.69 16.00 -10.53
CA ILE A 215 7.77 16.70 -9.24
C ILE A 215 6.37 16.80 -8.62
N VAL A 216 5.38 17.26 -9.39
CA VAL A 216 3.98 17.36 -8.93
C VAL A 216 3.42 15.98 -8.60
N LEU A 217 3.68 14.97 -9.45
CA LEU A 217 3.25 13.59 -9.21
C LEU A 217 3.82 13.05 -7.91
N GLY A 218 5.13 13.15 -7.71
CA GLY A 218 5.81 12.63 -6.53
C GLY A 218 5.41 13.35 -5.25
N LEU A 219 5.33 14.68 -5.27
CA LEU A 219 4.94 15.48 -4.11
C LEU A 219 3.47 15.26 -3.73
N THR A 220 2.57 15.21 -4.72
CA THR A 220 1.14 14.92 -4.46
C THR A 220 0.97 13.54 -3.86
N PHE A 221 1.67 12.53 -4.40
CA PHE A 221 1.60 11.16 -3.91
C PHE A 221 2.19 11.04 -2.50
N ALA A 222 3.35 11.64 -2.25
CA ALA A 222 3.98 11.66 -0.93
C ALA A 222 3.08 12.36 0.12
N ALA A 223 2.55 13.54 -0.21
CA ALA A 223 1.67 14.28 0.69
C ALA A 223 0.34 13.56 0.95
N CYS A 224 -0.26 12.94 -0.08
CA CYS A 224 -1.43 12.10 0.07
C CYS A 224 -1.18 10.96 1.06
N CYS A 225 -0.07 10.24 0.89
CA CYS A 225 0.31 9.12 1.75
C CYS A 225 0.66 9.56 3.17
N ALA A 226 1.33 10.70 3.33
CA ALA A 226 1.60 11.28 4.64
C ALA A 226 0.31 11.68 5.38
N ALA A 227 -0.70 12.18 4.65
CA ALA A 227 -1.98 12.57 5.23
C ALA A 227 -2.76 11.39 5.84
N HIS A 228 -2.76 10.22 5.19
CA HIS A 228 -3.61 9.12 5.64
C HIS A 228 -2.90 8.06 6.50
N SER A 229 -1.58 7.96 6.43
CA SER A 229 -0.85 6.87 7.10
C SER A 229 -0.96 6.89 8.62
N GLY A 230 -0.87 8.06 9.24
CA GLY A 230 -1.04 8.22 10.69
C GLY A 230 -2.45 7.86 11.16
N PRO A 231 -3.51 8.48 10.60
CA PRO A 231 -4.89 8.13 10.90
C PRO A 231 -5.22 6.65 10.71
N ILE A 232 -4.81 6.02 9.61
CA ILE A 232 -5.03 4.58 9.38
C ILE A 232 -4.37 3.75 10.49
N PHE A 233 -3.11 4.05 10.80
CA PHE A 233 -2.35 3.28 11.79
C PHE A 233 -2.94 3.43 13.21
N HIS A 234 -3.39 4.63 13.60
CA HIS A 234 -3.90 4.92 14.94
C HIS A 234 -5.42 4.79 15.08
N MET A 235 -6.15 4.40 14.01
CA MET A 235 -7.62 4.34 14.00
C MET A 235 -8.18 3.43 15.10
N VAL A 236 -7.59 2.24 15.28
CA VAL A 236 -8.06 1.28 16.28
C VAL A 236 -7.84 1.82 17.71
N SER A 237 -6.67 2.40 17.96
CA SER A 237 -6.35 3.04 19.25
C SER A 237 -7.28 4.22 19.52
N TYR A 238 -7.52 5.07 18.52
CA TYR A 238 -8.44 6.21 18.63
C TYR A 238 -9.87 5.78 18.96
N ALA A 239 -10.40 4.80 18.23
CA ALA A 239 -11.75 4.28 18.48
C ALA A 239 -11.86 3.66 19.89
N THR A 240 -10.81 2.97 20.36
CA THR A 240 -10.78 2.39 21.70
C THR A 240 -10.79 3.47 22.79
N ILE A 241 -10.08 4.58 22.61
CA ILE A 241 -10.10 5.74 23.52
C ILE A 241 -11.48 6.40 23.56
N CYS A 242 -12.23 6.40 22.45
CA CYS A 242 -13.62 6.83 22.41
C CYS A 242 -14.59 5.85 23.10
N GLY A 243 -14.09 4.78 23.74
CA GLY A 243 -14.90 3.81 24.49
C GLY A 243 -15.47 2.67 23.63
N ILE A 244 -15.02 2.53 22.38
CA ILE A 244 -15.45 1.43 21.51
C ILE A 244 -14.68 0.16 21.87
N ALA A 245 -15.41 -0.96 22.01
CA ALA A 245 -14.79 -2.25 22.32
C ALA A 245 -13.74 -2.63 21.27
N PRO A 246 -12.58 -3.19 21.66
CA PRO A 246 -11.44 -3.42 20.77
C PRO A 246 -11.76 -4.21 19.49
N MET A 247 -12.62 -5.24 19.56
CA MET A 247 -13.03 -6.01 18.38
C MET A 247 -13.89 -5.16 17.42
N ALA A 248 -14.77 -4.28 17.97
CA ALA A 248 -15.54 -3.35 17.16
C ALA A 248 -14.65 -2.26 16.53
N ALA A 249 -13.62 -1.80 17.24
CA ALA A 249 -12.63 -0.87 16.69
C ALA A 249 -11.87 -1.49 15.49
N VAL A 250 -11.49 -2.78 15.59
CA VAL A 250 -10.86 -3.49 14.45
C VAL A 250 -11.82 -3.67 13.28
N SER A 251 -13.13 -3.84 13.54
CA SER A 251 -14.11 -3.95 12.45
C SER A 251 -14.26 -2.64 11.67
N ILE A 252 -14.03 -1.48 12.28
CA ILE A 252 -13.96 -0.18 11.58
C ILE A 252 -12.83 -0.21 10.53
N TYR A 253 -11.65 -0.69 10.94
CA TYR A 253 -10.51 -0.82 10.04
C TYR A 253 -10.77 -1.82 8.90
N SER A 254 -11.52 -2.89 9.18
CA SER A 254 -11.93 -3.86 8.17
C SER A 254 -12.92 -3.25 7.15
N VAL A 255 -13.89 -2.46 7.62
CA VAL A 255 -14.85 -1.73 6.76
C VAL A 255 -14.12 -0.71 5.88
N GLU A 256 -13.14 0.00 6.44
CA GLU A 256 -12.29 0.93 5.69
C GLU A 256 -11.54 0.25 4.54
N GLY A 257 -10.95 -0.93 4.79
CA GLY A 257 -10.30 -1.74 3.75
C GLY A 257 -11.25 -2.17 2.64
N LEU A 258 -12.47 -2.62 3.01
CA LEU A 258 -13.52 -3.00 2.05
C LEU A 258 -13.99 -1.80 1.22
N ALA A 259 -14.23 -0.66 1.87
CA ALA A 259 -14.59 0.57 1.19
C ALA A 259 -13.51 1.03 0.21
N GLY A 260 -12.23 0.82 0.56
CA GLY A 260 -11.10 1.09 -0.33
C GLY A 260 -11.11 0.25 -1.62
N LEU A 261 -11.56 -1.01 -1.55
CA LEU A 261 -11.76 -1.84 -2.75
C LEU A 261 -12.88 -1.29 -3.64
N GLY A 262 -14.03 -0.93 -3.04
CA GLY A 262 -15.14 -0.30 -3.75
C GLY A 262 -14.75 1.06 -4.36
N GLY A 263 -13.97 1.84 -3.63
CA GLY A 263 -13.44 3.12 -4.07
C GLY A 263 -12.58 3.01 -5.34
N ARG A 264 -11.75 1.98 -5.48
CA ARG A 264 -10.95 1.74 -6.69
C ARG A 264 -11.80 1.62 -7.95
N LEU A 265 -12.92 0.91 -7.85
CA LEU A 265 -13.88 0.77 -8.97
C LEU A 265 -14.60 2.09 -9.24
N LEU A 266 -15.07 2.76 -8.18
CA LEU A 266 -15.81 4.02 -8.28
C LEU A 266 -14.94 5.13 -8.91
N TYR A 267 -13.76 5.39 -8.34
CA TYR A 267 -12.88 6.47 -8.80
C TYR A 267 -12.23 6.14 -10.15
N GLY A 268 -11.93 4.86 -10.41
CA GLY A 268 -11.46 4.42 -11.72
C GLY A 268 -12.50 4.67 -12.81
N GLY A 269 -13.74 4.21 -12.62
CA GLY A 269 -14.83 4.44 -13.59
C GLY A 269 -15.20 5.92 -13.74
N LEU A 270 -15.05 6.72 -12.68
CA LEU A 270 -15.26 8.17 -12.75
C LEU A 270 -14.13 8.86 -13.53
N ALA A 271 -12.88 8.41 -13.32
CA ALA A 271 -11.72 8.94 -14.04
C ALA A 271 -11.79 8.67 -15.55
N ASP A 272 -12.32 7.52 -15.96
CA ASP A 272 -12.55 7.20 -17.36
C ASP A 272 -13.57 8.16 -18.03
N ARG A 273 -14.53 8.71 -17.25
CA ARG A 273 -15.59 9.58 -17.76
C ARG A 273 -15.22 11.06 -17.77
N ILE A 274 -14.63 11.56 -16.68
CA ILE A 274 -14.37 13.00 -16.49
C ILE A 274 -12.88 13.36 -16.42
N GLY A 275 -12.02 12.36 -16.60
CA GLY A 275 -10.56 12.52 -16.58
C GLY A 275 -9.93 12.28 -15.21
N VAL A 276 -8.66 11.92 -15.23
CA VAL A 276 -7.95 11.46 -14.01
C VAL A 276 -7.65 12.61 -13.05
N LYS A 277 -7.20 13.77 -13.54
CA LYS A 277 -6.85 14.94 -12.71
C LYS A 277 -8.03 15.43 -11.83
N PRO A 278 -9.21 15.73 -12.38
CA PRO A 278 -10.32 16.22 -11.55
C PRO A 278 -10.78 15.18 -10.52
N VAL A 279 -10.77 13.90 -10.87
CA VAL A 279 -11.15 12.81 -9.93
C VAL A 279 -10.12 12.67 -8.82
N LEU A 280 -8.83 12.76 -9.13
CA LEU A 280 -7.77 12.73 -8.12
C LEU A 280 -7.91 13.91 -7.15
N VAL A 281 -8.09 15.14 -7.65
CA VAL A 281 -8.26 16.34 -6.80
C VAL A 281 -9.50 16.20 -5.92
N ALA A 282 -10.64 15.78 -6.48
CA ALA A 282 -11.86 15.56 -5.72
C ALA A 282 -11.68 14.50 -4.62
N GLY A 283 -11.02 13.38 -4.94
CA GLY A 283 -10.73 12.32 -3.98
C GLY A 283 -9.79 12.77 -2.85
N LEU A 284 -8.76 13.56 -3.16
CA LEU A 284 -7.88 14.17 -2.15
C LEU A 284 -8.65 15.13 -1.23
N LEU A 285 -9.58 15.93 -1.76
CA LEU A 285 -10.43 16.81 -0.96
C LEU A 285 -11.37 16.00 -0.06
N VAL A 286 -12.01 14.95 -0.59
CA VAL A 286 -12.86 14.06 0.22
C VAL A 286 -12.06 13.43 1.34
N GLN A 287 -10.84 12.94 1.04
CA GLN A 287 -9.93 12.38 2.04
C GLN A 287 -9.59 13.40 3.13
N ALA A 288 -9.24 14.64 2.78
CA ALA A 288 -8.87 15.69 3.72
C ALA A 288 -10.05 16.12 4.60
N ILE A 289 -11.24 16.27 4.02
CA ILE A 289 -12.47 16.60 4.76
C ILE A 289 -12.85 15.47 5.72
N ALA A 290 -12.76 14.21 5.27
CA ALA A 290 -13.01 13.05 6.11
C ALA A 290 -12.07 13.02 7.32
N LEU A 291 -10.78 13.31 7.12
CA LEU A 291 -9.80 13.38 8.22
C LEU A 291 -10.16 14.48 9.23
N ALA A 292 -10.58 15.66 8.77
CA ALA A 292 -11.05 16.70 9.67
C ALA A 292 -12.34 16.30 10.42
N THR A 293 -13.23 15.56 9.78
CA THR A 293 -14.51 15.12 10.39
C THR A 293 -14.30 14.10 11.50
N TYR A 294 -13.21 13.29 11.46
CA TYR A 294 -12.89 12.37 12.56
C TYR A 294 -12.74 13.05 13.93
N LEU A 295 -12.45 14.35 13.97
CA LEU A 295 -12.40 15.12 15.22
C LEU A 295 -13.74 15.14 16.00
N PHE A 296 -14.84 14.93 15.29
CA PHE A 296 -16.20 15.01 15.85
C PHE A 296 -16.87 13.64 15.99
N VAL A 297 -16.14 12.57 15.64
CA VAL A 297 -16.64 11.18 15.66
C VAL A 297 -16.36 10.56 17.02
N SER A 298 -17.40 10.00 17.64
CA SER A 298 -17.27 9.31 18.94
C SER A 298 -18.07 8.01 19.02
N ARG A 299 -19.07 7.80 18.16
CA ARG A 299 -19.95 6.65 18.18
C ARG A 299 -19.60 5.66 17.08
N LEU A 300 -19.75 4.37 17.34
CA LEU A 300 -19.42 3.30 16.40
C LEU A 300 -20.04 3.48 15.01
N GLY A 301 -21.33 3.88 14.94
CA GLY A 301 -22.00 4.12 13.65
C GLY A 301 -21.37 5.26 12.86
N GLU A 302 -20.93 6.32 13.54
CA GLU A 302 -20.24 7.46 12.91
C GLU A 302 -18.87 7.01 12.37
N PHE A 303 -18.14 6.18 13.11
CA PHE A 303 -16.89 5.59 12.64
C PHE A 303 -17.08 4.75 11.39
N TYR A 304 -18.15 3.95 11.29
CA TYR A 304 -18.41 3.16 10.07
C TYR A 304 -18.71 4.06 8.87
N VAL A 305 -19.49 5.12 9.04
CA VAL A 305 -19.75 6.07 7.95
C VAL A 305 -18.45 6.72 7.49
N MET A 306 -17.62 7.17 8.43
CA MET A 306 -16.32 7.76 8.08
C MET A 306 -15.36 6.77 7.46
N ALA A 307 -15.33 5.51 7.93
CA ALA A 307 -14.53 4.44 7.35
C ALA A 307 -14.91 4.17 5.87
N ILE A 308 -16.20 4.25 5.54
CA ILE A 308 -16.66 4.10 4.16
C ILE A 308 -16.22 5.30 3.31
N ILE A 309 -16.42 6.52 3.79
CA ILE A 309 -16.08 7.74 3.04
C ILE A 309 -14.56 7.84 2.87
N PHE A 310 -13.81 7.78 3.96
CA PHE A 310 -12.35 7.90 3.96
C PHE A 310 -11.69 6.74 3.22
N GLY A 311 -12.11 5.50 3.52
CA GLY A 311 -11.59 4.29 2.89
C GLY A 311 -11.80 4.30 1.38
N SER A 312 -13.01 4.67 0.91
CA SER A 312 -13.29 4.76 -0.53
C SER A 312 -12.45 5.84 -1.22
N ALA A 313 -12.24 6.98 -0.56
CA ALA A 313 -11.45 8.09 -1.10
C ALA A 313 -9.98 7.70 -1.23
N TYR A 314 -9.30 7.33 -0.11
CA TYR A 314 -7.87 7.03 -0.17
C TYR A 314 -7.59 5.79 -1.02
N GLY A 315 -8.39 4.72 -0.87
CA GLY A 315 -8.22 3.51 -1.67
C GLY A 315 -8.45 3.74 -3.16
N GLY A 316 -9.45 4.57 -3.49
CA GLY A 316 -9.83 4.87 -4.87
C GLY A 316 -8.84 5.73 -5.64
N ILE A 317 -8.18 6.70 -4.98
CA ILE A 317 -7.22 7.57 -5.66
C ILE A 317 -5.85 6.91 -5.89
N MET A 318 -5.49 5.86 -5.15
CA MET A 318 -4.18 5.22 -5.28
C MET A 318 -3.85 4.74 -6.70
N PRO A 319 -4.73 4.04 -7.45
CA PRO A 319 -4.45 3.64 -8.82
C PRO A 319 -4.31 4.81 -9.79
N LEU A 320 -4.91 5.97 -9.50
CA LEU A 320 -4.91 7.12 -10.39
C LEU A 320 -3.50 7.72 -10.59
N TYR A 321 -2.61 7.57 -9.61
CA TYR A 321 -1.21 7.98 -9.75
C TYR A 321 -0.48 7.19 -10.84
N ALA A 322 -0.75 5.89 -10.96
CA ALA A 322 -0.18 5.07 -12.03
C ALA A 322 -0.73 5.48 -13.40
N VAL A 323 -2.02 5.82 -13.48
CA VAL A 323 -2.65 6.30 -14.73
C VAL A 323 -2.03 7.63 -15.14
N LEU A 324 -1.90 8.61 -14.21
CA LEU A 324 -1.23 9.89 -14.50
C LEU A 324 0.22 9.72 -14.93
N ALA A 325 0.96 8.85 -14.24
CA ALA A 325 2.34 8.56 -14.62
C ALA A 325 2.42 8.03 -16.07
N ARG A 326 1.48 7.16 -16.46
CA ARG A 326 1.40 6.63 -17.83
C ARG A 326 1.00 7.69 -18.85
N GLU A 327 0.06 8.59 -18.51
CA GLU A 327 -0.41 9.66 -19.38
C GLU A 327 0.69 10.69 -19.67
N TYR A 328 1.51 11.03 -18.64
CA TYR A 328 2.58 12.01 -18.82
C TYR A 328 3.85 11.44 -19.45
N PHE A 329 4.23 10.21 -19.12
CA PHE A 329 5.55 9.67 -19.45
C PHE A 329 5.51 8.50 -20.44
N GLY A 330 4.31 8.06 -20.79
CA GLY A 330 4.11 6.95 -21.74
C GLY A 330 4.43 5.57 -21.16
N PRO A 331 4.14 4.50 -21.91
CA PRO A 331 4.25 3.12 -21.43
C PRO A 331 5.69 2.60 -21.29
N ARG A 332 6.68 3.24 -21.96
CA ARG A 332 8.05 2.73 -22.00
C ARG A 332 8.82 2.87 -20.69
N ILE A 333 8.61 3.98 -19.97
CA ILE A 333 9.36 4.29 -18.74
C ILE A 333 8.47 4.31 -17.50
N ILE A 334 7.21 3.88 -17.63
CA ILE A 334 6.21 3.90 -16.55
C ILE A 334 6.69 3.16 -15.30
N GLY A 335 7.36 2.02 -15.46
CA GLY A 335 7.87 1.23 -14.34
C GLY A 335 8.86 2.02 -13.48
N THR A 336 9.82 2.68 -14.11
CA THR A 336 10.84 3.50 -13.42
C THR A 336 10.22 4.73 -12.78
N VAL A 337 9.35 5.44 -13.52
CA VAL A 337 8.70 6.68 -13.04
C VAL A 337 7.75 6.38 -11.88
N PHE A 338 6.89 5.39 -12.04
CA PHE A 338 5.93 5.02 -10.99
C PHE A 338 6.64 4.38 -9.79
N GLY A 339 7.70 3.60 -10.02
CA GLY A 339 8.56 3.07 -8.96
C GLY A 339 9.19 4.17 -8.11
N ALA A 340 9.74 5.21 -8.76
CA ALA A 340 10.30 6.37 -8.05
C ALA A 340 9.21 7.17 -7.30
N ALA A 341 8.03 7.35 -7.90
CA ALA A 341 6.89 7.99 -7.24
C ALA A 341 6.42 7.18 -6.02
N THR A 342 6.39 5.85 -6.13
CA THR A 342 6.04 4.94 -5.02
C THR A 342 7.07 5.00 -3.89
N MET A 343 8.35 5.16 -4.19
CA MET A 343 9.37 5.37 -3.17
C MET A 343 9.12 6.67 -2.39
N LEU A 344 8.79 7.77 -3.09
CA LEU A 344 8.43 9.03 -2.43
C LEU A 344 7.16 8.88 -1.59
N SER A 345 6.15 8.15 -2.06
CA SER A 345 4.93 7.88 -1.30
C SER A 345 5.20 7.05 -0.05
N SER A 346 6.11 6.07 -0.11
CA SER A 346 6.52 5.27 1.04
C SER A 346 7.21 6.12 2.10
N LEU A 347 8.03 7.10 1.71
CA LEU A 347 8.60 8.08 2.64
C LEU A 347 7.50 8.94 3.28
N GLY A 348 6.47 9.35 2.51
CA GLY A 348 5.29 10.03 3.05
C GLY A 348 4.57 9.17 4.09
N MET A 349 4.35 7.89 3.80
CA MET A 349 3.72 6.95 4.73
C MET A 349 4.53 6.70 5.99
N ALA A 350 5.85 6.76 5.92
CA ALA A 350 6.74 6.40 7.02
C ALA A 350 6.55 7.28 8.27
N PHE A 351 6.30 8.57 8.08
CA PHE A 351 6.27 9.52 9.20
C PHE A 351 4.93 9.56 9.94
N GLY A 352 3.82 9.19 9.29
CA GLY A 352 2.48 9.27 9.88
C GLY A 352 2.35 8.50 11.20
N PRO A 353 2.68 7.20 11.26
CA PRO A 353 2.61 6.41 12.48
C PRO A 353 3.48 6.99 13.61
N LEU A 354 4.73 7.38 13.33
CA LEU A 354 5.64 7.94 14.32
C LEU A 354 5.11 9.26 14.90
N ILE A 355 4.68 10.18 14.03
CA ILE A 355 4.14 11.48 14.44
C ILE A 355 2.86 11.29 15.25
N GLY A 356 1.99 10.38 14.83
CA GLY A 356 0.74 10.07 15.56
C GLY A 356 1.02 9.49 16.96
N GLY A 357 2.01 8.61 17.09
CA GLY A 357 2.46 8.08 18.38
C GLY A 357 3.04 9.17 19.28
N TRP A 358 3.90 10.04 18.73
CA TRP A 358 4.47 11.18 19.47
C TRP A 358 3.39 12.17 19.93
N ILE A 359 2.40 12.47 19.08
CA ILE A 359 1.26 13.32 19.43
C ILE A 359 0.51 12.70 20.61
N PHE A 360 0.22 11.40 20.56
CA PHE A 360 -0.48 10.70 21.63
C PHE A 360 0.32 10.70 22.94
N ASP A 361 1.60 10.40 22.90
CA ASP A 361 2.47 10.39 24.08
C ASP A 361 2.57 11.80 24.73
N THR A 362 2.45 12.86 23.93
CA THR A 362 2.55 14.25 24.40
C THR A 362 1.21 14.83 24.87
N PHE A 363 0.14 14.60 24.12
CA PHE A 363 -1.15 15.28 24.33
C PHE A 363 -2.24 14.34 24.87
N HIS A 364 -2.00 13.03 24.95
CA HIS A 364 -2.93 11.97 25.35
C HIS A 364 -4.24 11.95 24.54
N ASN A 365 -4.20 12.46 23.32
CA ASN A 365 -5.29 12.44 22.36
C ASN A 365 -4.74 12.51 20.93
N TYR A 366 -5.58 12.20 19.92
CA TYR A 366 -5.21 12.21 18.50
C TYR A 366 -5.70 13.45 17.72
N SER A 367 -6.25 14.47 18.39
CA SER A 367 -6.83 15.63 17.69
C SER A 367 -5.83 16.32 16.77
N TRP A 368 -4.61 16.55 17.24
CA TRP A 368 -3.55 17.17 16.44
C TRP A 368 -3.09 16.30 15.26
N LEU A 369 -3.19 14.97 15.39
CA LEU A 369 -2.93 14.06 14.28
C LEU A 369 -3.96 14.27 13.16
N PHE A 370 -5.24 14.30 13.48
CA PHE A 370 -6.31 14.50 12.47
C PHE A 370 -6.26 15.90 11.85
N ILE A 371 -6.00 16.95 12.66
CA ILE A 371 -5.82 18.33 12.15
C ILE A 371 -4.64 18.40 11.19
N GLY A 372 -3.47 17.91 11.61
CA GLY A 372 -2.25 17.91 10.78
C GLY A 372 -2.44 17.10 9.49
N SER A 373 -3.04 15.91 9.59
CA SER A 373 -3.35 15.05 8.45
C SER A 373 -4.33 15.71 7.47
N ALA A 374 -5.36 16.40 7.95
CA ALA A 374 -6.30 17.14 7.11
C ALA A 374 -5.59 18.29 6.37
N LEU A 375 -4.75 19.05 7.06
CA LEU A 375 -3.96 20.13 6.44
C LEU A 375 -2.99 19.62 5.37
N VAL A 376 -2.28 18.51 5.64
CA VAL A 376 -1.39 17.86 4.66
C VAL A 376 -2.21 17.34 3.47
N GLY A 377 -3.40 16.78 3.71
CA GLY A 377 -4.32 16.32 2.66
C GLY A 377 -4.82 17.47 1.78
N LEU A 378 -5.16 18.62 2.37
CA LEU A 378 -5.50 19.85 1.62
C LEU A 378 -4.29 20.35 0.81
N GLY A 379 -3.08 20.29 1.39
CA GLY A 379 -1.84 20.57 0.68
C GLY A 379 -1.63 19.65 -0.52
N ALA A 380 -1.90 18.34 -0.38
CA ALA A 380 -1.83 17.40 -1.49
C ALA A 380 -2.83 17.76 -2.60
N ALA A 381 -4.07 18.15 -2.24
CA ALA A 381 -5.07 18.60 -3.22
C ALA A 381 -4.62 19.88 -3.94
N ALA A 382 -4.04 20.86 -3.21
CA ALA A 382 -3.50 22.08 -3.78
C ALA A 382 -2.33 21.81 -4.75
N ILE A 383 -1.40 20.92 -4.38
CA ILE A 383 -0.30 20.50 -5.27
C ILE A 383 -0.87 19.80 -6.52
N ALA A 384 -1.91 18.97 -6.38
CA ALA A 384 -2.55 18.29 -7.50
C ALA A 384 -3.19 19.25 -8.52
N LEU A 385 -3.61 20.44 -8.11
CA LEU A 385 -4.09 21.47 -9.05
C LEU A 385 -2.98 21.97 -9.98
N ALA A 386 -1.72 21.91 -9.54
CA ALA A 386 -0.55 22.31 -10.32
C ALA A 386 -0.13 21.28 -11.39
N PHE A 387 -0.81 20.12 -11.52
CA PHE A 387 -0.54 19.20 -12.62
C PHE A 387 -0.65 19.92 -13.96
N PRO A 388 0.40 19.89 -14.81
CA PRO A 388 0.35 20.48 -16.13
C PRO A 388 -0.79 19.89 -16.97
N PRO A 389 -1.34 20.64 -17.93
CA PRO A 389 -2.35 20.09 -18.83
C PRO A 389 -1.78 18.89 -19.59
N LEU A 390 -2.57 17.82 -19.69
CA LEU A 390 -2.22 16.69 -20.56
C LEU A 390 -2.19 17.18 -22.00
N SER A 391 -1.08 16.95 -22.67
CA SER A 391 -0.97 17.20 -24.11
C SER A 391 -1.98 16.28 -24.80
N ARG A 392 -3.12 16.82 -25.27
CA ARG A 392 -4.01 16.10 -26.17
C ARG A 392 -3.17 15.70 -27.37
N ALA A 393 -2.90 14.40 -27.54
CA ALA A 393 -2.41 13.89 -28.79
C ALA A 393 -3.37 14.42 -29.87
N LYS A 394 -2.87 15.27 -30.76
CA LYS A 394 -3.62 15.66 -31.95
C LYS A 394 -3.99 14.34 -32.64
N THR A 395 -5.25 13.97 -32.60
CA THR A 395 -5.83 13.00 -33.51
C THR A 395 -5.55 13.56 -34.91
N THR A 396 -4.49 13.07 -35.51
CA THR A 396 -4.26 13.28 -36.95
C THR A 396 -5.41 12.51 -37.60
N GLU A 397 -6.48 13.21 -37.96
CA GLU A 397 -7.43 12.72 -38.96
C GLU A 397 -6.59 12.28 -40.15
N PRO A 398 -6.76 11.04 -40.64
CA PRO A 398 -6.16 10.67 -41.92
C PRO A 398 -6.78 11.60 -42.97
N ALA A 399 -5.93 12.44 -43.56
CA ALA A 399 -6.30 13.23 -44.73
C ALA A 399 -6.83 12.23 -45.77
N LEU A 400 -8.14 12.21 -45.95
CA LEU A 400 -8.78 11.61 -47.10
C LEU A 400 -8.19 12.33 -48.33
N SER A 401 -7.19 11.71 -48.96
CA SER A 401 -6.73 12.10 -50.25
C SER A 401 -7.89 11.98 -51.22
N ALA A 402 -8.49 13.11 -51.56
CA ALA A 402 -9.32 13.23 -52.72
C ALA A 402 -8.43 12.98 -53.93
N SER A 403 -8.52 11.80 -54.50
CA SER A 403 -8.11 11.50 -55.85
C SER A 403 -9.34 11.58 -56.72
N ALA A 404 -9.43 12.62 -57.47
CA ALA A 404 -10.29 12.77 -58.67
C ALA A 404 -9.78 11.84 -59.78
#